data_4c18373b9525be05af338ec1a0fbb9e3
#
_entry.id   4c18373b9525be05af338ec1a0fbb9e3
#
_cell.length_a   1.000
_cell.length_b   1.000
_cell.length_c   1.000
_cell.angle_alpha   90.00
_cell.angle_beta   90.00
_cell.angle_gamma   90.00
#
_symmetry.space_group_name_H-M   'P 1'
#
loop_
_entity.id
_entity.type
_entity.pdbx_description
1 polymer ?
#
loop_
_entity_poly.entity_id
_entity_poly.type
_entity_poly.pdbx_seq_one_letter_code
_entity_poly.pdbx_strand_id
1 'polypeptide(L)'
;MKNLIYLVPTLSLVSCTSQQVEEKPNVIVILADDLGFGDVSAYGSTTIHTPNIDSLAHGGVCFTNGYATSATSTPSRYALMTGMYPWKNKEAKILPGDAPLIINENQFTLPKMMQQCGYATGAIGKWHLGMGDGNVNWNETVKPGAKEIGFDYSCLIAATNDRVPTVYVENGDVVGLDPSDPIEVSYEKNFEGEPTAISNPEMLKMQWAHGHNNSIVNGIPRIGYMKGGQKARWKDEDMVDYFVDKVKNFVTEHKDVPFFLYYGLHEPHVPRAPHQRFVGKTTMGPRGDAIVEADWCVGELLAHLKKEGLLEKTLIIFSSDNGPVVDDGYQDRAEELLNGHSPAGP
;
A
#
# COMPACT_ATOMS: atom_id res chain seq x y z
N MET A 1 75.07 -52.83 3.14
CA MET A 1 73.87 -52.41 2.42
C MET A 1 73.22 -51.36 3.30
N LYS A 2 73.21 -50.07 2.86
CA LYS A 2 72.62 -48.94 3.62
C LYS A 2 71.25 -48.66 3.02
N ASN A 3 70.23 -48.91 3.80
CA ASN A 3 68.85 -48.57 3.39
C ASN A 3 68.60 -47.06 3.60
N LEU A 4 68.38 -46.36 2.50
CA LEU A 4 68.00 -44.94 2.47
C LEU A 4 66.49 -44.85 2.50
N ILE A 5 65.90 -44.33 3.62
CA ILE A 5 64.46 -44.07 3.76
C ILE A 5 64.23 -42.68 3.25
N TYR A 6 63.45 -42.55 2.13
CA TYR A 6 62.96 -41.27 1.62
C TYR A 6 61.66 -40.89 2.35
N LEU A 7 61.75 -39.83 3.14
CA LEU A 7 60.54 -39.18 3.71
C LEU A 7 59.94 -38.22 2.64
N VAL A 8 58.76 -38.54 2.13
CA VAL A 8 58.01 -37.64 1.25
C VAL A 8 57.14 -36.77 2.13
N PRO A 9 57.29 -35.44 2.14
CA PRO A 9 56.36 -34.58 2.88
C PRO A 9 55.04 -34.49 2.11
N THR A 10 53.95 -34.99 2.71
CA THR A 10 52.57 -34.77 2.23
C THR A 10 52.17 -33.35 2.55
N LEU A 11 52.14 -32.50 1.52
CA LEU A 11 51.57 -31.15 1.60
C LEU A 11 50.04 -31.26 1.59
N SER A 12 49.39 -31.13 2.75
CA SER A 12 47.94 -31.05 2.86
C SER A 12 47.52 -29.67 2.42
N LEU A 13 47.00 -29.54 1.20
CA LEU A 13 46.28 -28.36 0.73
C LEU A 13 44.96 -28.26 1.50
N VAL A 14 44.89 -27.42 2.52
CA VAL A 14 43.64 -26.99 3.14
C VAL A 14 42.99 -26.03 2.16
N SER A 15 42.08 -26.56 1.35
CA SER A 15 41.18 -25.75 0.52
C SER A 15 40.16 -25.09 1.44
N CYS A 16 40.41 -23.85 1.84
CA CYS A 16 39.34 -22.99 2.39
C CYS A 16 38.37 -22.67 1.26
N THR A 17 37.37 -23.51 1.09
CA THR A 17 36.15 -23.09 0.38
C THR A 17 35.46 -22.05 1.25
N SER A 18 35.68 -20.77 0.95
CA SER A 18 34.79 -19.72 1.42
C SER A 18 33.43 -20.08 0.84
N GLN A 19 32.51 -20.59 1.66
CA GLN A 19 31.06 -20.52 1.30
C GLN A 19 30.75 -19.04 1.07
N GLN A 20 30.58 -18.65 -0.20
CA GLN A 20 29.93 -17.40 -0.48
C GLN A 20 28.53 -17.51 0.15
N VAL A 21 28.35 -16.80 1.24
CA VAL A 21 26.99 -16.58 1.77
C VAL A 21 26.28 -15.80 0.67
N GLU A 22 25.35 -16.44 -0.02
CA GLU A 22 24.55 -15.82 -1.05
C GLU A 22 23.79 -14.67 -0.39
N GLU A 23 24.13 -13.44 -0.76
CA GLU A 23 23.55 -12.23 -0.18
C GLU A 23 22.08 -12.16 -0.64
N LYS A 24 21.14 -12.25 0.29
CA LYS A 24 19.72 -12.22 -0.01
C LYS A 24 19.32 -10.81 -0.47
N PRO A 25 18.63 -10.65 -1.62
CA PRO A 25 18.16 -9.34 -2.04
C PRO A 25 17.04 -8.84 -1.10
N ASN A 26 16.91 -7.54 -0.95
CA ASN A 26 15.69 -6.95 -0.41
C ASN A 26 14.55 -7.20 -1.37
N VAL A 27 13.32 -7.23 -0.88
CA VAL A 27 12.12 -7.43 -1.70
C VAL A 27 11.11 -6.34 -1.35
N ILE A 28 10.68 -5.60 -2.37
CA ILE A 28 9.65 -4.57 -2.23
C ILE A 28 8.51 -4.89 -3.19
N VAL A 29 7.30 -5.00 -2.68
CA VAL A 29 6.07 -5.07 -3.48
C VAL A 29 5.35 -3.74 -3.36
N ILE A 30 5.29 -2.99 -4.46
CA ILE A 30 4.51 -1.76 -4.60
C ILE A 30 3.20 -2.14 -5.27
N LEU A 31 2.09 -1.91 -4.58
CA LEU A 31 0.76 -2.26 -5.07
C LEU A 31 -0.09 -1.00 -5.18
N ALA A 32 -0.31 -0.53 -6.41
CA ALA A 32 -1.22 0.58 -6.69
C ALA A 32 -2.68 0.16 -6.49
N ASP A 33 -3.56 1.13 -6.38
CA ASP A 33 -4.98 0.97 -6.09
C ASP A 33 -5.82 1.53 -7.23
N ASP A 34 -6.57 0.68 -7.93
CA ASP A 34 -7.39 1.04 -9.09
C ASP A 34 -6.60 1.61 -10.30
N LEU A 35 -5.32 1.30 -10.41
CA LEU A 35 -4.50 1.72 -11.54
C LEU A 35 -4.71 0.78 -12.73
N GLY A 36 -5.08 1.37 -13.87
CA GLY A 36 -5.29 0.62 -15.10
C GLY A 36 -4.00 0.29 -15.84
N PHE A 37 -4.02 -0.79 -16.62
CA PHE A 37 -2.93 -1.14 -17.53
C PHE A 37 -2.61 0.01 -18.50
N GLY A 38 -3.65 0.64 -19.08
CA GLY A 38 -3.51 1.76 -20.01
C GLY A 38 -3.12 3.08 -19.37
N ASP A 39 -3.07 3.18 -18.05
CA ASP A 39 -2.66 4.39 -17.33
C ASP A 39 -1.13 4.56 -17.26
N VAL A 40 -0.37 3.49 -17.50
CA VAL A 40 1.08 3.47 -17.36
C VAL A 40 1.74 3.69 -18.72
N SER A 41 2.69 4.62 -18.84
CA SER A 41 3.33 4.95 -20.12
C SER A 41 4.20 3.83 -20.66
N ALA A 42 4.78 2.96 -19.84
CA ALA A 42 5.46 1.74 -20.30
C ALA A 42 4.54 0.77 -21.05
N TYR A 43 3.23 0.85 -20.80
CA TYR A 43 2.22 0.05 -21.53
C TYR A 43 1.49 0.84 -22.63
N GLY A 44 1.99 2.02 -22.98
CA GLY A 44 1.53 2.80 -24.13
C GLY A 44 0.64 3.99 -23.81
N SER A 45 0.47 4.38 -22.54
CA SER A 45 -0.19 5.65 -22.21
C SER A 45 0.57 6.81 -22.85
N THR A 46 -0.17 7.67 -23.56
CA THR A 46 0.35 8.89 -24.16
C THR A 46 -0.18 10.16 -23.48
N THR A 47 -1.19 10.00 -22.64
CA THR A 47 -1.86 11.10 -21.94
C THR A 47 -1.28 11.33 -20.56
N ILE A 48 -0.80 10.27 -19.92
CA ILE A 48 -0.16 10.30 -18.61
C ILE A 48 1.27 9.78 -18.78
N HIS A 49 2.22 10.46 -18.16
CA HIS A 49 3.61 10.05 -18.14
C HIS A 49 3.99 9.54 -16.74
N THR A 50 4.50 8.30 -16.70
CA THR A 50 4.91 7.60 -15.47
C THR A 50 6.39 7.21 -15.52
N PRO A 51 7.33 8.19 -15.59
CA PRO A 51 8.74 7.92 -15.88
C PRO A 51 9.44 7.06 -14.83
N ASN A 52 8.98 7.09 -13.58
CA ASN A 52 9.58 6.30 -12.51
C ASN A 52 9.12 4.83 -12.59
N ILE A 53 7.83 4.59 -12.84
CA ILE A 53 7.29 3.24 -13.11
C ILE A 53 7.91 2.69 -14.39
N ASP A 54 8.03 3.52 -15.44
CA ASP A 54 8.67 3.14 -16.70
C ASP A 54 10.13 2.72 -16.50
N SER A 55 10.84 3.36 -15.57
CA SER A 55 12.23 2.97 -15.26
C SER A 55 12.34 1.54 -14.72
N LEU A 56 11.34 1.07 -13.94
CA LEU A 56 11.26 -0.32 -13.49
C LEU A 56 11.04 -1.26 -14.69
N ALA A 57 10.14 -0.88 -15.61
CA ALA A 57 9.87 -1.66 -16.82
C ALA A 57 11.10 -1.78 -17.72
N HIS A 58 11.86 -0.69 -17.91
CA HIS A 58 13.07 -0.66 -18.74
C HIS A 58 14.27 -1.36 -18.08
N GLY A 59 14.35 -1.30 -16.75
CA GLY A 59 15.44 -1.93 -15.97
C GLY A 59 15.19 -3.39 -15.58
N GLY A 60 13.99 -3.92 -15.85
CA GLY A 60 13.56 -5.23 -15.39
C GLY A 60 12.76 -6.03 -16.41
N VAL A 61 11.73 -6.74 -15.93
CA VAL A 61 10.81 -7.54 -16.74
C VAL A 61 9.44 -6.88 -16.74
N CYS A 62 8.96 -6.52 -17.92
CA CYS A 62 7.63 -5.96 -18.12
C CYS A 62 6.67 -7.07 -18.59
N PHE A 63 5.66 -7.39 -17.76
CA PHE A 63 4.68 -8.42 -18.07
C PHE A 63 3.55 -7.84 -18.92
N THR A 64 3.36 -8.38 -20.14
CA THR A 64 2.29 -7.96 -21.04
C THR A 64 0.98 -8.72 -20.81
N ASN A 65 1.01 -9.82 -20.05
CA ASN A 65 -0.12 -10.68 -19.73
C ASN A 65 -0.14 -10.99 -18.22
N GLY A 66 -0.13 -9.97 -17.38
CA GLY A 66 -0.32 -10.07 -15.93
C GLY A 66 -1.77 -9.76 -15.56
N TYR A 67 -2.38 -10.56 -14.68
CA TYR A 67 -3.77 -10.40 -14.28
C TYR A 67 -3.90 -10.35 -12.77
N ALA A 68 -4.67 -9.39 -12.27
CA ALA A 68 -5.10 -9.39 -10.88
C ALA A 68 -6.00 -10.60 -10.61
N THR A 69 -5.95 -11.11 -9.39
CA THR A 69 -6.75 -12.29 -9.00
C THR A 69 -8.22 -11.99 -8.79
N SER A 70 -8.59 -10.70 -8.71
CA SER A 70 -9.95 -10.21 -8.58
C SER A 70 -10.08 -8.81 -9.19
N ALA A 71 -11.31 -8.41 -9.46
CA ALA A 71 -11.66 -7.08 -9.96
C ALA A 71 -11.79 -6.02 -8.85
N THR A 72 -11.51 -6.36 -7.59
CA THR A 72 -11.63 -5.47 -6.44
C THR A 72 -10.50 -5.68 -5.44
N SER A 73 -10.25 -4.65 -4.64
CA SER A 73 -9.09 -4.47 -3.79
C SER A 73 -8.89 -5.57 -2.73
N THR A 74 -9.83 -5.73 -1.79
CA THR A 74 -9.70 -6.71 -0.69
C THR A 74 -9.41 -8.13 -1.17
N PRO A 75 -10.15 -8.69 -2.15
CA PRO A 75 -9.90 -10.04 -2.64
C PRO A 75 -8.51 -10.21 -3.25
N SER A 76 -8.04 -9.24 -4.03
CA SER A 76 -6.70 -9.29 -4.63
C SER A 76 -5.59 -9.20 -3.58
N ARG A 77 -5.74 -8.31 -2.59
CA ARG A 77 -4.78 -8.19 -1.46
C ARG A 77 -4.78 -9.44 -0.60
N TYR A 78 -5.94 -10.05 -0.37
CA TYR A 78 -6.03 -11.36 0.30
C TYR A 78 -5.23 -12.44 -0.44
N ALA A 79 -5.41 -12.52 -1.76
CA ALA A 79 -4.68 -13.50 -2.57
C ALA A 79 -3.16 -13.27 -2.55
N LEU A 80 -2.70 -12.00 -2.60
CA LEU A 80 -1.29 -11.65 -2.50
C LEU A 80 -0.70 -12.11 -1.15
N MET A 81 -1.38 -11.85 -0.04
CA MET A 81 -0.87 -12.19 1.29
C MET A 81 -0.91 -13.67 1.59
N THR A 82 -1.86 -14.43 1.02
CA THR A 82 -2.11 -15.82 1.39
C THR A 82 -1.70 -16.85 0.34
N GLY A 83 -1.42 -16.41 -0.91
CA GLY A 83 -1.22 -17.32 -2.03
C GLY A 83 -2.47 -18.11 -2.43
N MET A 84 -3.65 -17.70 -1.94
CA MET A 84 -4.91 -18.40 -2.19
C MET A 84 -5.86 -17.55 -3.02
N TYR A 85 -6.55 -18.15 -3.96
CA TYR A 85 -7.62 -17.45 -4.68
C TYR A 85 -8.73 -16.98 -3.74
N PRO A 86 -9.25 -15.75 -3.92
CA PRO A 86 -10.16 -15.11 -2.96
C PRO A 86 -11.51 -15.85 -2.81
N TRP A 87 -12.00 -16.54 -3.85
CA TRP A 87 -13.26 -17.30 -3.76
C TRP A 87 -13.22 -18.48 -2.77
N LYS A 88 -12.04 -18.82 -2.23
CA LYS A 88 -11.89 -19.81 -1.16
C LYS A 88 -12.20 -19.25 0.23
N ASN A 89 -12.30 -17.93 0.35
CA ASN A 89 -12.67 -17.26 1.59
C ASN A 89 -13.87 -16.34 1.34
N LYS A 90 -15.02 -16.65 1.95
CA LYS A 90 -16.26 -15.88 1.79
C LYS A 90 -16.17 -14.47 2.34
N GLU A 91 -15.23 -14.20 3.24
CA GLU A 91 -14.99 -12.88 3.81
C GLU A 91 -14.08 -12.01 2.92
N ALA A 92 -13.44 -12.59 1.90
CA ALA A 92 -12.63 -11.85 0.92
C ALA A 92 -13.54 -11.10 -0.07
N LYS A 93 -14.23 -10.08 0.43
CA LYS A 93 -15.12 -9.14 -0.28
C LYS A 93 -14.71 -7.71 0.07
N ILE A 94 -15.26 -6.70 -0.57
CA ILE A 94 -15.02 -5.29 -0.20
C ILE A 94 -15.42 -5.08 1.26
N LEU A 95 -14.47 -4.62 2.08
CA LEU A 95 -14.64 -4.48 3.52
C LEU A 95 -14.92 -3.02 3.93
N PRO A 96 -15.75 -2.80 4.96
CA PRO A 96 -15.77 -1.53 5.68
C PRO A 96 -14.48 -1.31 6.48
N GLY A 97 -14.26 -0.09 6.97
CA GLY A 97 -13.04 0.26 7.70
C GLY A 97 -12.93 -0.36 9.10
N ASP A 98 -14.03 -0.81 9.66
CA ASP A 98 -14.12 -1.48 10.96
C ASP A 98 -14.26 -3.01 10.86
N ALA A 99 -14.05 -3.57 9.65
CA ALA A 99 -14.12 -5.01 9.45
C ALA A 99 -13.05 -5.75 10.27
N PRO A 100 -13.36 -6.96 10.77
CA PRO A 100 -12.35 -7.82 11.41
C PRO A 100 -11.30 -8.28 10.40
N LEU A 101 -10.12 -8.65 10.91
CA LEU A 101 -9.08 -9.27 10.09
C LEU A 101 -9.60 -10.56 9.44
N ILE A 102 -9.58 -10.61 8.10
CA ILE A 102 -10.10 -11.77 7.34
C ILE A 102 -9.07 -12.87 7.08
N ILE A 103 -7.82 -12.66 7.44
CA ILE A 103 -6.75 -13.64 7.34
C ILE A 103 -6.59 -14.30 8.72
N ASN A 104 -6.74 -15.61 8.78
CA ASN A 104 -6.57 -16.35 10.04
C ASN A 104 -5.11 -16.21 10.51
N GLU A 105 -4.92 -15.89 11.78
CA GLU A 105 -3.60 -15.70 12.41
C GLU A 105 -2.70 -16.94 12.30
N ASN A 106 -3.27 -18.14 12.25
CA ASN A 106 -2.53 -19.39 12.07
C ASN A 106 -2.22 -19.71 10.60
N GLN A 107 -2.76 -18.95 9.65
CA GLN A 107 -2.51 -19.16 8.22
C GLN A 107 -1.07 -18.82 7.88
N PHE A 108 -0.44 -19.63 7.03
CA PHE A 108 0.84 -19.33 6.42
C PHE A 108 0.64 -18.23 5.36
N THR A 109 1.39 -17.15 5.50
CA THR A 109 1.26 -15.94 4.67
C THR A 109 2.59 -15.57 4.04
N LEU A 110 2.56 -14.73 3.02
CA LEU A 110 3.76 -14.18 2.40
C LEU A 110 4.71 -13.52 3.42
N PRO A 111 4.25 -12.60 4.30
CA PRO A 111 5.16 -12.01 5.30
C PRO A 111 5.70 -13.04 6.29
N LYS A 112 4.93 -14.04 6.74
CA LYS A 112 5.45 -15.13 7.60
C LYS A 112 6.54 -15.95 6.90
N MET A 113 6.36 -16.23 5.61
CA MET A 113 7.38 -16.89 4.80
C MET A 113 8.67 -16.06 4.76
N MET A 114 8.54 -14.75 4.54
CA MET A 114 9.69 -13.86 4.51
C MET A 114 10.40 -13.79 5.87
N GLN A 115 9.66 -13.71 6.99
CA GLN A 115 10.24 -13.80 8.34
C GLN A 115 10.99 -15.12 8.55
N GLN A 116 10.40 -16.26 8.16
CA GLN A 116 11.09 -17.56 8.27
C GLN A 116 12.37 -17.63 7.42
N CYS A 117 12.42 -16.86 6.33
CA CYS A 117 13.62 -16.68 5.53
C CYS A 117 14.59 -15.66 6.12
N GLY A 118 14.31 -15.06 7.28
CA GLY A 118 15.19 -14.12 7.97
C GLY A 118 15.12 -12.69 7.45
N TYR A 119 14.01 -12.29 6.85
CA TYR A 119 13.75 -10.92 6.44
C TYR A 119 13.08 -10.13 7.57
N ALA A 120 13.48 -8.87 7.76
CA ALA A 120 12.66 -7.90 8.46
C ALA A 120 11.46 -7.53 7.57
N THR A 121 10.24 -7.48 8.12
CA THR A 121 9.03 -7.33 7.32
C THR A 121 8.24 -6.07 7.67
N GLY A 122 7.87 -5.29 6.65
CA GLY A 122 7.10 -4.05 6.81
C GLY A 122 5.88 -3.98 5.91
N ALA A 123 4.78 -3.37 6.42
CA ALA A 123 3.59 -3.04 5.65
C ALA A 123 3.27 -1.56 5.82
N ILE A 124 3.24 -0.80 4.72
CA ILE A 124 3.02 0.64 4.73
C ILE A 124 1.97 1.01 3.68
N GLY A 125 1.02 1.90 4.05
CA GLY A 125 -0.01 2.41 3.16
C GLY A 125 -1.36 1.71 3.29
N LYS A 126 -2.02 1.44 2.16
CA LYS A 126 -3.36 0.83 2.14
C LYS A 126 -3.32 -0.63 2.57
N TRP A 127 -4.22 -0.97 3.52
CA TRP A 127 -4.37 -2.34 4.04
C TRP A 127 -5.56 -3.08 3.43
N HIS A 128 -6.76 -2.70 3.79
CA HIS A 128 -8.04 -3.22 3.29
C HIS A 128 -8.23 -4.74 3.47
N LEU A 129 -7.69 -5.31 4.55
CA LEU A 129 -7.82 -6.73 4.91
C LEU A 129 -8.51 -6.94 6.27
N GLY A 130 -9.05 -5.84 6.83
CA GLY A 130 -9.63 -5.82 8.16
C GLY A 130 -8.58 -5.76 9.27
N MET A 131 -9.01 -5.31 10.44
CA MET A 131 -8.22 -5.21 11.67
C MET A 131 -9.12 -5.50 12.87
N GLY A 132 -8.56 -6.08 13.92
CA GLY A 132 -9.33 -6.44 15.11
C GLY A 132 -10.20 -7.67 14.91
N ASP A 133 -11.10 -7.88 15.84
CA ASP A 133 -12.00 -9.03 15.91
C ASP A 133 -13.46 -8.72 15.50
N GLY A 134 -13.72 -7.50 15.00
CA GLY A 134 -15.06 -7.02 14.62
C GLY A 134 -15.68 -6.03 15.62
N ASN A 135 -15.06 -5.83 16.79
CA ASN A 135 -15.45 -4.83 17.80
C ASN A 135 -14.27 -3.89 18.04
N VAL A 136 -13.89 -3.14 17.01
CA VAL A 136 -12.67 -2.36 17.05
C VAL A 136 -12.80 -1.15 17.98
N ASN A 137 -12.00 -1.12 19.04
CA ASN A 137 -11.78 0.08 19.84
C ASN A 137 -10.55 0.84 19.34
N TRP A 138 -10.77 1.90 18.57
CA TRP A 138 -9.70 2.72 17.98
C TRP A 138 -8.90 3.54 19.01
N ASN A 139 -9.30 3.49 20.28
CA ASN A 139 -8.63 4.19 21.37
C ASN A 139 -7.65 3.29 22.16
N GLU A 140 -7.48 2.06 21.71
CA GLU A 140 -6.56 1.06 22.23
C GLU A 140 -5.80 0.41 21.07
N THR A 141 -4.77 -0.38 21.38
CA THR A 141 -4.04 -1.14 20.34
C THR A 141 -4.98 -2.13 19.64
N VAL A 142 -5.20 -1.92 18.36
CA VAL A 142 -6.05 -2.77 17.51
C VAL A 142 -5.30 -4.05 17.14
N LYS A 143 -5.86 -5.19 17.54
CA LYS A 143 -5.36 -6.53 17.23
C LYS A 143 -6.51 -7.55 17.16
N PRO A 144 -6.38 -8.63 16.34
CA PRO A 144 -5.25 -8.93 15.44
C PRO A 144 -5.16 -7.96 14.26
N GLY A 145 -3.97 -7.86 13.64
CA GLY A 145 -3.71 -7.00 12.49
C GLY A 145 -2.55 -7.50 11.63
N ALA A 146 -1.80 -6.58 11.05
CA ALA A 146 -0.66 -6.90 10.20
C ALA A 146 0.43 -7.71 10.93
N LYS A 147 0.63 -7.45 12.23
CA LYS A 147 1.61 -8.15 13.06
C LYS A 147 1.32 -9.65 13.14
N GLU A 148 0.07 -10.02 13.39
CA GLU A 148 -0.33 -11.41 13.58
C GLU A 148 -0.22 -12.25 12.31
N ILE A 149 -0.21 -11.60 11.15
CA ILE A 149 0.01 -12.28 9.88
C ILE A 149 1.45 -12.21 9.37
N GLY A 150 2.39 -11.64 10.15
CA GLY A 150 3.83 -11.74 9.92
C GLY A 150 4.54 -10.46 9.49
N PHE A 151 4.02 -9.28 9.81
CA PHE A 151 4.75 -8.02 9.65
C PHE A 151 5.33 -7.55 10.99
N ASP A 152 6.64 -7.28 11.01
CA ASP A 152 7.33 -6.74 12.18
C ASP A 152 6.97 -5.28 12.43
N TYR A 153 6.75 -4.54 11.34
CA TYR A 153 6.35 -3.14 11.35
C TYR A 153 5.14 -2.91 10.45
N SER A 154 4.24 -2.02 10.86
CA SER A 154 3.15 -1.57 10.01
C SER A 154 2.79 -0.11 10.26
N CYS A 155 2.48 0.63 9.18
CA CYS A 155 1.88 1.95 9.23
C CYS A 155 0.83 2.06 8.11
N LEU A 156 -0.45 2.00 8.46
CA LEU A 156 -1.52 1.64 7.53
C LEU A 156 -2.71 2.59 7.62
N ILE A 157 -3.49 2.66 6.54
CA ILE A 157 -4.91 3.01 6.61
C ILE A 157 -5.73 1.71 6.63
N ALA A 158 -6.73 1.66 7.50
CA ALA A 158 -7.46 0.41 7.79
C ALA A 158 -8.15 -0.20 6.57
N ALA A 159 -8.76 0.63 5.71
CA ALA A 159 -9.41 0.21 4.47
C ALA A 159 -8.91 1.07 3.29
N THR A 160 -9.78 1.87 2.72
CA THR A 160 -9.51 2.82 1.63
C THR A 160 -9.64 4.25 2.15
N ASN A 161 -9.06 5.21 1.44
CA ASN A 161 -9.11 6.62 1.83
C ASN A 161 -10.52 7.24 1.78
N ASP A 162 -11.48 6.63 1.10
CA ASP A 162 -12.90 7.01 1.09
C ASP A 162 -13.71 6.54 2.30
N ARG A 163 -13.13 5.76 3.21
CA ARG A 163 -13.80 5.13 4.36
C ARG A 163 -13.29 5.64 5.70
N VAL A 164 -14.17 5.63 6.69
CA VAL A 164 -13.77 5.85 8.09
C VAL A 164 -13.26 4.53 8.71
N PRO A 165 -12.34 4.57 9.71
CA PRO A 165 -11.74 5.77 10.29
C PRO A 165 -10.68 6.38 9.37
N THR A 166 -10.65 7.71 9.33
CA THR A 166 -9.67 8.47 8.55
C THR A 166 -8.44 8.80 9.38
N VAL A 167 -7.76 7.75 9.85
CA VAL A 167 -6.58 7.84 10.71
C VAL A 167 -5.49 6.86 10.27
N TYR A 168 -4.24 7.20 10.53
CA TYR A 168 -3.13 6.25 10.39
C TYR A 168 -3.07 5.35 11.61
N VAL A 169 -2.81 4.07 11.35
CA VAL A 169 -2.61 3.04 12.39
C VAL A 169 -1.19 2.50 12.28
N GLU A 170 -0.36 2.77 13.29
CA GLU A 170 1.04 2.33 13.33
C GLU A 170 1.20 1.25 14.40
N ASN A 171 1.58 0.04 13.98
CA ASN A 171 1.74 -1.13 14.86
C ASN A 171 0.48 -1.45 15.71
N GLY A 172 -0.69 -1.13 15.18
CA GLY A 172 -1.98 -1.31 15.85
C GLY A 172 -2.48 -0.08 16.60
N ASP A 173 -1.67 0.94 16.82
CA ASP A 173 -2.06 2.15 17.55
C ASP A 173 -2.42 3.29 16.58
N VAL A 174 -3.47 4.03 16.90
CA VAL A 174 -3.85 5.23 16.12
C VAL A 174 -2.83 6.34 16.36
N VAL A 175 -2.24 6.84 15.28
CA VAL A 175 -1.25 7.92 15.34
C VAL A 175 -1.91 9.25 15.69
N GLY A 176 -1.36 9.95 16.68
CA GLY A 176 -1.85 11.27 17.10
C GLY A 176 -3.16 11.24 17.89
N LEU A 177 -3.55 10.09 18.42
CA LEU A 177 -4.74 9.94 19.25
C LEU A 177 -4.66 10.86 20.48
N ASP A 178 -5.73 11.63 20.70
CA ASP A 178 -5.93 12.42 21.92
C ASP A 178 -6.93 11.68 22.82
N PRO A 179 -6.51 11.20 24.01
CA PRO A 179 -7.42 10.49 24.91
C PRO A 179 -8.64 11.32 25.38
N SER A 180 -8.56 12.66 25.26
CA SER A 180 -9.68 13.56 25.60
C SER A 180 -10.69 13.71 24.47
N ASP A 181 -10.38 13.20 23.26
CA ASP A 181 -11.22 13.24 22.06
C ASP A 181 -11.28 11.83 21.43
N PRO A 182 -11.92 10.86 22.10
CA PRO A 182 -11.92 9.46 21.68
C PRO A 182 -12.63 9.25 20.33
N ILE A 183 -12.12 8.28 19.57
CA ILE A 183 -12.64 7.91 18.27
C ILE A 183 -13.78 6.91 18.41
N GLU A 184 -14.90 7.22 17.78
CA GLU A 184 -16.02 6.31 17.58
C GLU A 184 -16.28 6.16 16.08
N VAL A 185 -16.53 4.92 15.62
CA VAL A 185 -16.81 4.59 14.21
C VAL A 185 -18.08 3.75 14.12
N SER A 186 -18.92 4.02 13.13
CA SER A 186 -20.12 3.23 12.85
C SER A 186 -20.37 3.17 11.33
N TYR A 187 -20.75 2.00 10.86
CA TYR A 187 -21.24 1.81 9.48
C TYR A 187 -22.77 1.65 9.40
N GLU A 188 -23.47 1.78 10.53
CA GLU A 188 -24.92 1.64 10.61
C GLU A 188 -25.64 2.98 10.69
N LYS A 189 -25.19 3.88 11.57
CA LYS A 189 -25.87 5.16 11.83
C LYS A 189 -24.90 6.26 12.24
N ASN A 190 -25.29 7.50 11.98
CA ASN A 190 -24.55 8.68 12.40
C ASN A 190 -24.60 8.87 13.92
N PHE A 191 -23.60 9.53 14.45
CA PHE A 191 -23.54 10.02 15.82
C PHE A 191 -24.33 11.32 15.94
N GLU A 192 -24.99 11.53 17.08
CA GLU A 192 -25.79 12.72 17.32
C GLU A 192 -24.92 14.00 17.21
N GLY A 193 -25.39 14.94 16.42
CA GLY A 193 -24.71 16.23 16.20
C GLY A 193 -23.54 16.20 15.20
N GLU A 194 -23.12 15.04 14.71
CA GLU A 194 -22.04 14.96 13.73
C GLU A 194 -22.50 15.32 12.31
N PRO A 195 -21.73 16.16 11.58
CA PRO A 195 -22.11 16.59 10.24
C PRO A 195 -21.95 15.45 9.21
N THR A 196 -22.84 15.45 8.22
CA THR A 196 -22.76 14.57 7.04
C THR A 196 -22.80 15.38 5.76
N ALA A 197 -22.39 14.78 4.65
CA ALA A 197 -22.48 15.45 3.34
C ALA A 197 -23.91 15.82 2.95
N ILE A 198 -24.90 15.10 3.47
CA ILE A 198 -26.32 15.37 3.22
C ILE A 198 -26.81 16.54 4.08
N SER A 199 -26.47 16.56 5.37
CA SER A 199 -26.94 17.59 6.30
C SER A 199 -26.16 18.90 6.22
N ASN A 200 -24.90 18.85 5.79
CA ASN A 200 -23.95 19.98 5.80
C ASN A 200 -23.18 20.11 4.48
N PRO A 201 -23.86 20.25 3.32
CA PRO A 201 -23.20 20.30 2.02
C PRO A 201 -22.25 21.52 1.86
N GLU A 202 -22.45 22.58 2.64
CA GLU A 202 -21.60 23.76 2.67
C GLU A 202 -20.19 23.51 3.23
N MET A 203 -19.99 22.40 3.94
CA MET A 203 -18.67 22.01 4.48
C MET A 203 -17.80 21.28 3.45
N LEU A 204 -18.33 20.95 2.28
CA LEU A 204 -17.66 20.13 1.28
C LEU A 204 -16.75 20.95 0.38
N LYS A 205 -15.48 20.57 0.29
CA LYS A 205 -14.57 21.00 -0.79
C LYS A 205 -14.59 20.05 -1.99
N MET A 206 -15.06 18.82 -1.81
CA MET A 206 -15.26 17.80 -2.85
C MET A 206 -16.70 17.29 -2.77
N GLN A 207 -17.40 17.28 -3.90
CA GLN A 207 -18.78 16.84 -3.96
C GLN A 207 -18.87 15.32 -4.20
N TRP A 208 -19.85 14.68 -3.57
CA TRP A 208 -20.19 13.28 -3.81
C TRP A 208 -21.19 13.13 -4.96
N ALA A 209 -21.13 11.98 -5.65
CA ALA A 209 -22.07 11.61 -6.71
C ALA A 209 -23.07 10.55 -6.21
N HIS A 210 -22.54 9.47 -5.61
CA HIS A 210 -23.36 8.38 -5.03
C HIS A 210 -22.60 7.70 -3.89
N GLY A 211 -23.31 7.23 -2.88
CA GLY A 211 -22.78 6.35 -1.82
C GLY A 211 -21.81 6.95 -0.82
N HIS A 212 -21.04 7.97 -1.18
CA HIS A 212 -20.00 8.59 -0.36
C HIS A 212 -20.55 9.87 0.31
N ASN A 213 -21.50 9.73 1.21
CA ASN A 213 -22.26 10.88 1.73
C ASN A 213 -22.43 10.93 3.25
N ASN A 214 -21.60 10.16 3.96
CA ASN A 214 -21.66 10.11 5.42
C ASN A 214 -20.74 11.16 6.07
N SER A 215 -19.85 10.79 6.99
CA SER A 215 -19.02 11.75 7.72
C SER A 215 -18.14 12.60 6.81
N ILE A 216 -17.93 13.85 7.19
CA ILE A 216 -17.06 14.79 6.48
C ILE A 216 -15.74 14.88 7.23
N VAL A 217 -14.64 14.55 6.54
CA VAL A 217 -13.29 14.72 7.06
C VAL A 217 -12.45 15.46 6.04
N ASN A 218 -11.75 16.50 6.45
CA ASN A 218 -10.95 17.35 5.55
C ASN A 218 -11.81 17.96 4.40
N GLY A 219 -13.09 18.25 4.65
CA GLY A 219 -14.04 18.74 3.62
C GLY A 219 -14.40 17.71 2.55
N ILE A 220 -14.07 16.45 2.76
CA ILE A 220 -14.37 15.33 1.85
C ILE A 220 -15.32 14.37 2.55
N PRO A 221 -16.44 13.99 1.91
CA PRO A 221 -17.39 13.05 2.48
C PRO A 221 -16.88 11.61 2.36
N ARG A 222 -17.25 10.76 3.31
CA ARG A 222 -16.77 9.37 3.42
C ARG A 222 -17.91 8.36 3.42
N ILE A 223 -17.56 7.10 3.30
CA ILE A 223 -18.43 5.97 3.63
C ILE A 223 -18.23 5.66 5.12
N GLY A 224 -19.36 5.59 5.86
CA GLY A 224 -19.37 5.37 7.30
C GLY A 224 -19.32 6.65 8.12
N TYR A 225 -19.52 6.51 9.40
CA TYR A 225 -19.67 7.61 10.36
C TYR A 225 -18.52 7.57 11.38
N MET A 226 -17.97 8.74 11.67
CA MET A 226 -16.86 8.90 12.61
C MET A 226 -17.08 10.13 13.48
N LYS A 227 -16.85 9.96 14.78
CA LYS A 227 -16.84 11.03 15.78
C LYS A 227 -15.52 11.04 16.51
N GLY A 228 -15.06 12.21 16.96
CA GLY A 228 -13.82 12.38 17.68
C GLY A 228 -12.55 12.20 16.84
N GLY A 229 -11.42 12.08 17.50
CA GLY A 229 -10.11 11.89 16.88
C GLY A 229 -9.63 13.04 16.00
N GLN A 230 -10.04 14.28 16.28
CA GLN A 230 -9.76 15.43 15.40
C GLN A 230 -8.27 15.61 15.09
N LYS A 231 -7.39 15.39 16.08
CA LYS A 231 -5.94 15.50 15.89
C LYS A 231 -5.32 14.34 15.11
N ALA A 232 -5.96 13.18 15.14
CA ALA A 232 -5.50 11.97 14.46
C ALA A 232 -5.94 11.89 13.00
N ARG A 233 -6.98 12.66 12.60
CA ARG A 233 -7.52 12.63 11.25
C ARG A 233 -6.50 13.12 10.25
N TRP A 234 -6.30 12.35 9.17
CA TRP A 234 -5.39 12.76 8.11
C TRP A 234 -5.94 13.93 7.26
N LYS A 235 -5.06 14.56 6.53
CA LYS A 235 -5.38 15.39 5.38
C LYS A 235 -5.02 14.62 4.13
N ASP A 236 -5.96 14.52 3.21
CA ASP A 236 -5.79 13.68 2.02
C ASP A 236 -4.59 14.12 1.17
N GLU A 237 -4.41 15.42 1.03
CA GLU A 237 -3.34 16.01 0.23
C GLU A 237 -1.93 15.72 0.79
N ASP A 238 -1.82 15.36 2.08
CA ASP A 238 -0.55 15.12 2.75
C ASP A 238 -0.19 13.62 2.84
N MET A 239 -1.11 12.71 2.44
CA MET A 239 -0.96 11.27 2.67
C MET A 239 0.27 10.68 1.98
N VAL A 240 0.56 11.09 0.75
CA VAL A 240 1.70 10.56 0.00
C VAL A 240 3.04 10.93 0.64
N ASP A 241 3.19 12.17 1.10
CA ASP A 241 4.41 12.58 1.81
C ASP A 241 4.59 11.79 3.11
N TYR A 242 3.50 11.61 3.86
CA TYR A 242 3.51 10.83 5.09
C TYR A 242 3.97 9.38 4.85
N PHE A 243 3.39 8.69 3.86
CA PHE A 243 3.77 7.31 3.58
C PHE A 243 5.15 7.18 2.95
N VAL A 244 5.56 8.10 2.07
CA VAL A 244 6.92 8.14 1.51
C VAL A 244 7.96 8.28 2.62
N ASP A 245 7.71 9.14 3.62
CA ASP A 245 8.61 9.28 4.77
C ASP A 245 8.67 7.99 5.60
N LYS A 246 7.54 7.32 5.84
CA LYS A 246 7.52 6.02 6.54
C LYS A 246 8.29 4.93 5.77
N VAL A 247 8.14 4.89 4.44
CA VAL A 247 8.88 3.95 3.57
C VAL A 247 10.39 4.22 3.63
N LYS A 248 10.81 5.47 3.51
CA LYS A 248 12.22 5.86 3.59
C LYS A 248 12.83 5.51 4.97
N ASN A 249 12.09 5.77 6.04
CA ASN A 249 12.52 5.43 7.40
C ASN A 249 12.70 3.93 7.56
N PHE A 250 11.71 3.13 7.13
CA PHE A 250 11.80 1.66 7.17
C PHE A 250 13.02 1.14 6.41
N VAL A 251 13.28 1.63 5.19
CA VAL A 251 14.45 1.25 4.39
C VAL A 251 15.75 1.61 5.11
N THR A 252 15.84 2.82 5.68
CA THR A 252 17.04 3.28 6.41
C THR A 252 17.30 2.45 7.67
N GLU A 253 16.25 2.14 8.44
CA GLU A 253 16.35 1.35 9.68
C GLU A 253 16.77 -0.11 9.43
N HIS A 254 16.45 -0.65 8.24
CA HIS A 254 16.72 -2.05 7.90
C HIS A 254 17.80 -2.23 6.83
N LYS A 255 18.58 -1.20 6.49
CA LYS A 255 19.56 -1.24 5.40
C LYS A 255 20.67 -2.29 5.53
N ASP A 256 20.94 -2.75 6.75
CA ASP A 256 22.00 -3.70 7.06
C ASP A 256 21.51 -5.16 7.18
N VAL A 257 20.21 -5.39 6.96
CA VAL A 257 19.58 -6.72 6.98
C VAL A 257 18.66 -6.87 5.77
N PRO A 258 18.43 -8.09 5.26
CA PRO A 258 17.45 -8.27 4.19
C PRO A 258 16.06 -7.90 4.71
N PHE A 259 15.29 -7.15 3.92
CA PHE A 259 13.93 -6.76 4.28
C PHE A 259 12.92 -7.05 3.18
N PHE A 260 11.70 -7.30 3.60
CA PHE A 260 10.49 -7.37 2.76
C PHE A 260 9.57 -6.21 3.11
N LEU A 261 9.26 -5.38 2.12
CA LEU A 261 8.33 -4.27 2.27
C LEU A 261 7.12 -4.46 1.36
N TYR A 262 5.93 -4.48 1.93
CA TYR A 262 4.67 -4.25 1.22
C TYR A 262 4.34 -2.75 1.29
N TYR A 263 4.35 -2.09 0.14
CA TYR A 263 3.98 -0.69 0.00
C TYR A 263 2.67 -0.59 -0.79
N GLY A 264 1.56 -0.49 -0.08
CA GLY A 264 0.23 -0.30 -0.66
C GLY A 264 -0.03 1.18 -0.93
N LEU A 265 0.10 1.60 -2.18
CA LEU A 265 -0.34 2.93 -2.57
C LEU A 265 -1.85 3.05 -2.41
N HIS A 266 -2.35 4.23 -2.16
CA HIS A 266 -3.79 4.52 -2.16
C HIS A 266 -4.25 5.23 -3.44
N GLU A 267 -3.31 5.59 -4.31
CA GLU A 267 -3.56 6.21 -5.61
C GLU A 267 -3.75 5.15 -6.71
N PRO A 268 -4.54 5.48 -7.73
CA PRO A 268 -5.46 6.60 -7.89
C PRO A 268 -6.89 6.34 -7.39
N HIS A 269 -7.06 5.58 -6.29
CA HIS A 269 -8.37 5.34 -5.67
C HIS A 269 -8.99 6.67 -5.17
N VAL A 270 -10.31 6.72 -5.17
CA VAL A 270 -11.07 7.88 -4.66
C VAL A 270 -11.00 7.98 -3.11
N PRO A 271 -11.15 9.19 -2.55
CA PRO A 271 -11.22 10.50 -3.18
C PRO A 271 -9.87 10.92 -3.76
N ARG A 272 -9.87 11.41 -4.99
CA ARG A 272 -8.66 11.86 -5.65
C ARG A 272 -8.37 13.29 -5.26
N ALA A 273 -7.58 13.45 -4.23
CA ALA A 273 -7.18 14.74 -3.67
C ALA A 273 -5.65 14.88 -3.66
N PRO A 274 -5.01 14.91 -4.84
CA PRO A 274 -3.57 14.95 -4.94
C PRO A 274 -3.00 16.20 -4.26
N HIS A 275 -1.79 16.08 -3.73
CA HIS A 275 -1.08 17.22 -3.17
C HIS A 275 -0.98 18.35 -4.19
N GLN A 276 -1.04 19.61 -3.73
CA GLN A 276 -1.10 20.82 -4.58
C GLN A 276 -0.03 20.86 -5.68
N ARG A 277 1.17 20.28 -5.45
CA ARG A 277 2.24 20.21 -6.45
C ARG A 277 1.91 19.36 -7.68
N PHE A 278 0.91 18.46 -7.59
CA PHE A 278 0.48 17.58 -8.67
C PHE A 278 -0.80 18.07 -9.37
N VAL A 279 -1.55 19.00 -8.75
CA VAL A 279 -2.78 19.53 -9.34
C VAL A 279 -2.49 20.20 -10.68
N GLY A 280 -3.21 19.79 -11.73
CA GLY A 280 -3.06 20.31 -13.10
C GLY A 280 -1.83 19.77 -13.85
N LYS A 281 -1.22 18.68 -13.40
CA LYS A 281 -0.09 18.06 -14.12
C LYS A 281 -0.54 17.28 -15.34
N THR A 282 -1.81 16.92 -15.42
CA THR A 282 -2.39 16.22 -16.57
C THR A 282 -3.65 16.93 -17.07
N THR A 283 -4.07 16.60 -18.28
CA THR A 283 -5.37 17.03 -18.82
C THR A 283 -6.53 16.15 -18.33
N MET A 284 -6.23 15.09 -17.56
CA MET A 284 -7.21 14.14 -17.06
C MET A 284 -7.73 14.50 -15.66
N GLY A 285 -7.46 15.72 -15.19
CA GLY A 285 -7.94 16.22 -13.90
C GLY A 285 -7.43 15.40 -12.70
N PRO A 286 -8.21 15.36 -11.59
CA PRO A 286 -7.76 14.74 -10.34
C PRO A 286 -7.30 13.28 -10.49
N ARG A 287 -7.93 12.48 -11.38
CA ARG A 287 -7.53 11.10 -11.61
C ARG A 287 -6.14 11.00 -12.24
N GLY A 288 -5.89 11.75 -13.31
CA GLY A 288 -4.58 11.76 -13.94
C GLY A 288 -3.49 12.32 -13.03
N ASP A 289 -3.80 13.38 -12.29
CA ASP A 289 -2.89 14.01 -11.34
C ASP A 289 -2.51 13.05 -10.19
N ALA A 290 -3.46 12.24 -9.70
CA ALA A 290 -3.21 11.19 -8.70
C ALA A 290 -2.32 10.05 -9.26
N ILE A 291 -2.41 9.72 -10.55
CA ILE A 291 -1.51 8.75 -11.19
C ILE A 291 -0.08 9.29 -11.26
N VAL A 292 0.09 10.57 -11.59
CA VAL A 292 1.42 11.23 -11.55
C VAL A 292 1.97 11.27 -10.12
N GLU A 293 1.12 11.44 -9.13
CA GLU A 293 1.48 11.38 -7.72
C GLU A 293 1.93 9.97 -7.31
N ALA A 294 1.23 8.91 -7.75
CA ALA A 294 1.66 7.52 -7.57
C ALA A 294 3.04 7.25 -8.18
N ASP A 295 3.28 7.73 -9.40
CA ASP A 295 4.59 7.63 -10.06
C ASP A 295 5.68 8.34 -9.26
N TRP A 296 5.37 9.51 -8.70
CA TRP A 296 6.30 10.24 -7.83
C TRP A 296 6.66 9.43 -6.58
N CYS A 297 5.70 8.75 -5.95
CA CYS A 297 5.97 7.87 -4.80
C CYS A 297 6.98 6.77 -5.14
N VAL A 298 6.86 6.18 -6.33
CA VAL A 298 7.84 5.20 -6.83
C VAL A 298 9.20 5.85 -7.01
N GLY A 299 9.26 7.05 -7.61
CA GLY A 299 10.50 7.80 -7.81
C GLY A 299 11.23 8.12 -6.51
N GLU A 300 10.52 8.53 -5.47
CA GLU A 300 11.08 8.83 -4.15
C GLU A 300 11.68 7.59 -3.48
N LEU A 301 11.02 6.44 -3.61
CA LEU A 301 11.56 5.17 -3.12
C LEU A 301 12.84 4.79 -3.88
N LEU A 302 12.83 4.85 -5.22
CA LEU A 302 14.00 4.51 -6.05
C LEU A 302 15.19 5.41 -5.74
N ALA A 303 14.95 6.73 -5.61
CA ALA A 303 15.97 7.69 -5.24
C ALA A 303 16.57 7.40 -3.86
N HIS A 304 15.72 7.02 -2.89
CA HIS A 304 16.17 6.68 -1.55
C HIS A 304 16.98 5.36 -1.52
N LEU A 305 16.52 4.30 -2.19
CA LEU A 305 17.29 3.07 -2.34
C LEU A 305 18.65 3.30 -2.98
N LYS A 306 18.71 4.15 -4.01
CA LYS A 306 19.97 4.54 -4.65
C LYS A 306 20.90 5.28 -3.68
N LYS A 307 20.36 6.22 -2.90
CA LYS A 307 21.11 6.99 -1.88
C LYS A 307 21.70 6.07 -0.82
N GLU A 308 20.94 5.06 -0.36
CA GLU A 308 21.40 4.10 0.64
C GLU A 308 22.28 2.97 0.04
N GLY A 309 22.51 2.95 -1.28
CA GLY A 309 23.30 1.92 -1.96
C GLY A 309 22.62 0.55 -2.06
N LEU A 310 21.29 0.54 -1.99
CA LEU A 310 20.47 -0.68 -1.94
C LEU A 310 19.76 -0.99 -3.26
N LEU A 311 19.73 -0.07 -4.23
CA LEU A 311 18.91 -0.23 -5.44
C LEU A 311 19.26 -1.53 -6.20
N GLU A 312 20.54 -1.79 -6.43
CA GLU A 312 21.02 -2.99 -7.14
C GLU A 312 20.89 -4.31 -6.31
N LYS A 313 20.57 -4.18 -5.04
CA LYS A 313 20.36 -5.30 -4.11
C LYS A 313 18.88 -5.52 -3.78
N THR A 314 17.97 -4.86 -4.50
CA THR A 314 16.54 -4.88 -4.19
C THR A 314 15.75 -5.37 -5.39
N LEU A 315 14.98 -6.44 -5.20
CA LEU A 315 13.92 -6.85 -6.12
C LEU A 315 12.70 -5.98 -5.88
N ILE A 316 12.30 -5.21 -6.89
CA ILE A 316 11.11 -4.36 -6.83
C ILE A 316 10.04 -4.94 -7.75
N ILE A 317 8.85 -5.19 -7.21
CA ILE A 317 7.68 -5.66 -7.93
C ILE A 317 6.63 -4.57 -7.89
N PHE A 318 6.29 -3.99 -9.04
CA PHE A 318 5.20 -3.03 -9.18
C PHE A 318 3.99 -3.69 -9.83
N SER A 319 2.81 -3.51 -9.24
CA SER A 319 1.53 -4.01 -9.78
C SER A 319 0.38 -3.13 -9.31
N SER A 320 -0.82 -3.39 -9.83
CA SER A 320 -2.08 -2.87 -9.28
C SER A 320 -2.91 -4.01 -8.69
N ASP A 321 -3.72 -3.70 -7.68
CA ASP A 321 -4.58 -4.71 -7.05
C ASP A 321 -5.76 -5.13 -7.93
N ASN A 322 -6.25 -4.23 -8.78
CA ASN A 322 -7.28 -4.49 -9.80
C ASN A 322 -7.10 -3.52 -10.97
N GLY A 323 -7.97 -3.64 -11.96
CA GLY A 323 -8.05 -2.72 -13.08
C GLY A 323 -8.59 -1.34 -12.69
N PRO A 324 -8.69 -0.40 -13.65
CA PRO A 324 -9.08 0.97 -13.37
C PRO A 324 -10.54 1.07 -12.91
N VAL A 325 -10.77 1.91 -11.91
CA VAL A 325 -12.09 2.43 -11.57
C VAL A 325 -12.12 3.90 -11.94
N VAL A 326 -13.04 4.30 -12.80
CA VAL A 326 -13.10 5.67 -13.32
C VAL A 326 -14.12 6.49 -12.55
N ASP A 327 -15.38 6.06 -12.51
CA ASP A 327 -16.46 6.69 -11.74
C ASP A 327 -16.69 5.92 -10.44
N ASP A 328 -16.42 6.55 -9.31
CA ASP A 328 -16.63 5.96 -8.00
C ASP A 328 -16.93 7.03 -6.93
N GLY A 329 -18.20 7.38 -6.81
CA GLY A 329 -18.77 8.09 -5.67
C GLY A 329 -18.48 9.58 -5.54
N TYR A 330 -17.61 10.19 -6.34
CA TYR A 330 -17.30 11.62 -6.29
C TYR A 330 -17.45 12.31 -7.64
N GLN A 331 -17.74 13.62 -7.61
CA GLN A 331 -17.88 14.47 -8.81
C GLN A 331 -16.49 15.03 -9.20
N ASP A 332 -15.56 14.18 -9.53
CA ASP A 332 -14.20 14.57 -9.93
C ASP A 332 -14.01 14.66 -11.46
N ARG A 333 -15.08 14.46 -12.24
CA ARG A 333 -15.15 14.52 -13.70
C ARG A 333 -14.22 13.51 -14.40
N ALA A 334 -13.87 12.40 -13.74
CA ALA A 334 -12.88 11.46 -14.27
C ALA A 334 -13.28 10.88 -15.63
N GLU A 335 -14.57 10.53 -15.83
CA GLU A 335 -15.08 10.04 -17.12
C GLU A 335 -14.98 11.09 -18.23
N GLU A 336 -15.41 12.33 -17.95
CA GLU A 336 -15.40 13.42 -18.92
C GLU A 336 -13.96 13.75 -19.37
N LEU A 337 -12.99 13.68 -18.47
CA LEU A 337 -11.62 14.09 -18.69
C LEU A 337 -10.71 12.97 -19.23
N LEU A 338 -11.26 11.79 -19.53
CA LEU A 338 -10.48 10.73 -20.18
C LEU A 338 -9.95 11.17 -21.58
N ASN A 339 -10.68 12.05 -22.30
CA ASN A 339 -10.21 12.62 -23.57
C ASN A 339 -9.74 11.57 -24.60
N GLY A 340 -10.42 10.42 -24.65
CA GLY A 340 -10.04 9.29 -25.50
C GLY A 340 -8.97 8.37 -24.93
N HIS A 341 -8.48 8.64 -23.73
CA HIS A 341 -7.62 7.73 -23.00
C HIS A 341 -8.37 6.46 -22.61
N SER A 342 -7.74 5.29 -22.75
CA SER A 342 -8.28 4.00 -22.36
C SER A 342 -7.53 3.46 -21.13
N PRO A 343 -8.06 3.63 -19.92
CA PRO A 343 -7.36 3.16 -18.71
C PRO A 343 -7.15 1.65 -18.68
N ALA A 344 -8.03 0.89 -19.32
CA ALA A 344 -7.91 -0.57 -19.42
C ALA A 344 -6.88 -1.04 -20.46
N GLY A 345 -6.35 -0.12 -21.26
CA GLY A 345 -5.45 -0.41 -22.37
C GLY A 345 -6.17 -0.47 -23.74
N PRO A 346 -5.40 -0.67 -24.80
CA PRO A 346 -5.94 -0.74 -26.16
C PRO A 346 -6.82 -1.97 -26.39
#